data_4e2c45618bce49bb2265763de1a622a0
#
_entry.id   4e2c45618bce49bb2265763de1a622a0
#
_cell.length_a   1.000
_cell.length_b   1.000
_cell.length_c   1.000
_cell.angle_alpha   90.00
_cell.angle_beta   90.00
_cell.angle_gamma   90.00
#
_symmetry.space_group_name_H-M   'P 1'
#
loop_
_entity.id
_entity.type
_entity.pdbx_description
1 polymer ?
#
loop_
_entity_poly.entity_id
_entity_poly.type
_entity_poly.pdbx_seq_one_letter_code
_entity_poly.pdbx_strand_id
1 'polypeptide(L)'
;NSNNRNQAEHRKFMQEAVASNPDAKWKVVIFHSDIYGSGQPHADTDASTNRIIFAPLMDEFDIDVCLTGHDHTYSRSYQVLDGNVVDYDISSGTVADPEGTMYITTGSGSGSKYYNLLNYTPYYIAERTNECLPSFSTIDFTDDSFTIKTYDYNGNRYADDFTITKTEDAQSSDEVIASAEELLNSTDVTYTEESVAALKSALEELKTVKTSLVTEEDPLAADVIAKYGTDADPVRGYGSVKNAEDKDGSVNRFKKGLSTLLDKTIYLQVTEG
;
A
#
# COMPACT_ATOMS: atom_id res chain seq x y z
N ASN A 1 -7.82 -7.75 -13.27
CA ASN A 1 -8.09 -9.18 -13.41
C ASN A 1 -7.10 -9.99 -12.58
N SER A 2 -7.50 -10.50 -11.42
CA SER A 2 -6.66 -11.20 -10.46
C SER A 2 -6.01 -12.50 -10.99
N ASN A 3 -6.55 -13.07 -12.06
CA ASN A 3 -5.95 -14.23 -12.72
C ASN A 3 -4.77 -13.85 -13.62
N ASN A 4 -4.67 -12.59 -13.99
CA ASN A 4 -3.51 -12.07 -14.72
C ASN A 4 -2.49 -11.54 -13.71
N ARG A 5 -1.39 -12.24 -13.56
CA ARG A 5 -0.28 -11.85 -12.66
C ARG A 5 0.79 -11.01 -13.35
N ASN A 6 0.48 -10.42 -14.51
CA ASN A 6 1.37 -9.50 -15.19
C ASN A 6 1.33 -8.12 -14.52
N GLN A 7 2.22 -7.90 -13.58
CA GLN A 7 2.30 -6.67 -12.83
C GLN A 7 2.46 -5.42 -13.71
N ALA A 8 3.23 -5.51 -14.78
CA ALA A 8 3.45 -4.37 -15.69
C ALA A 8 2.16 -3.92 -16.39
N GLU A 9 1.29 -4.86 -16.77
CA GLU A 9 -0.02 -4.53 -17.34
C GLU A 9 -0.93 -3.86 -16.30
N HIS A 10 -0.93 -4.35 -15.07
CA HIS A 10 -1.70 -3.74 -13.97
C HIS A 10 -1.18 -2.35 -13.65
N ARG A 11 0.14 -2.17 -13.55
CA ARG A 11 0.76 -0.84 -13.33
C ARG A 11 0.34 0.14 -14.40
N LYS A 12 0.46 -0.25 -15.67
CA LYS A 12 0.05 0.61 -16.79
C LYS A 12 -1.41 1.01 -16.69
N PHE A 13 -2.30 0.04 -16.41
CA PHE A 13 -3.73 0.32 -16.24
C PHE A 13 -3.99 1.31 -15.10
N MET A 14 -3.37 1.10 -13.92
CA MET A 14 -3.54 1.98 -12.76
C MET A 14 -2.97 3.37 -13.03
N GLN A 15 -1.81 3.45 -13.66
CA GLN A 15 -1.20 4.72 -14.07
C GLN A 15 -2.12 5.51 -15.01
N GLU A 16 -2.70 4.85 -16.01
CA GLU A 16 -3.64 5.49 -16.94
C GLU A 16 -4.93 5.94 -16.22
N ALA A 17 -5.44 5.13 -15.30
CA ALA A 17 -6.65 5.43 -14.55
C ALA A 17 -6.44 6.63 -13.61
N VAL A 18 -5.34 6.68 -12.86
CA VAL A 18 -5.01 7.80 -11.96
C VAL A 18 -4.73 9.07 -12.77
N ALA A 19 -3.94 9.00 -13.84
CA ALA A 19 -3.62 10.14 -14.67
C ALA A 19 -4.86 10.73 -15.37
N SER A 20 -5.87 9.91 -15.64
CA SER A 20 -7.13 10.36 -16.27
C SER A 20 -8.11 10.98 -15.28
N ASN A 21 -7.85 10.85 -13.98
CA ASN A 21 -8.72 11.33 -12.92
C ASN A 21 -7.88 12.03 -11.81
N PRO A 22 -7.19 13.12 -12.14
CA PRO A 22 -6.25 13.76 -11.19
C PRO A 22 -6.94 14.33 -9.94
N ASP A 23 -8.21 14.69 -10.05
CA ASP A 23 -8.99 15.27 -8.96
C ASP A 23 -9.76 14.22 -8.14
N ALA A 24 -9.52 12.93 -8.38
CA ALA A 24 -10.19 11.87 -7.63
C ALA A 24 -9.69 11.84 -6.18
N LYS A 25 -10.56 12.18 -5.24
CA LYS A 25 -10.26 12.14 -3.79
C LYS A 25 -10.11 10.72 -3.26
N TRP A 26 -10.81 9.76 -3.86
CA TRP A 26 -10.81 8.36 -3.45
C TRP A 26 -10.28 7.45 -4.56
N LYS A 27 -9.30 6.65 -4.22
CA LYS A 27 -8.76 5.61 -5.09
C LYS A 27 -9.07 4.24 -4.53
N VAL A 28 -10.00 3.55 -5.17
CA VAL A 28 -10.49 2.23 -4.71
C VAL A 28 -10.22 1.19 -5.77
N VAL A 29 -9.57 0.11 -5.37
CA VAL A 29 -9.35 -1.05 -6.24
C VAL A 29 -10.34 -2.15 -5.89
N ILE A 30 -10.99 -2.72 -6.90
CA ILE A 30 -11.82 -3.92 -6.77
C ILE A 30 -11.07 -5.06 -7.44
N PHE A 31 -10.79 -6.11 -6.68
CA PHE A 31 -9.93 -7.20 -7.09
C PHE A 31 -10.53 -8.53 -6.58
N HIS A 32 -10.52 -9.60 -7.38
CA HIS A 32 -11.21 -10.82 -6.92
C HIS A 32 -10.43 -11.57 -5.83
N SER A 33 -9.16 -11.89 -6.09
CA SER A 33 -8.36 -12.68 -5.15
C SER A 33 -7.89 -11.80 -3.99
N ASP A 34 -7.91 -12.35 -2.79
CA ASP A 34 -7.42 -11.64 -1.62
C ASP A 34 -5.91 -11.35 -1.71
N ILE A 35 -5.52 -10.28 -1.05
CA ILE A 35 -4.13 -9.85 -0.88
C ILE A 35 -3.74 -9.98 0.59
N TYR A 36 -4.57 -9.49 1.49
CA TYR A 36 -4.43 -9.55 2.93
C TYR A 36 -5.67 -10.17 3.58
N GLY A 37 -5.99 -11.40 3.19
CA GLY A 37 -7.10 -12.18 3.72
C GLY A 37 -6.77 -12.95 5.00
N SER A 38 -7.75 -13.69 5.50
CA SER A 38 -7.64 -14.45 6.76
C SER A 38 -8.23 -15.86 6.70
N GLY A 39 -8.72 -16.33 5.56
CA GLY A 39 -9.34 -17.63 5.39
C GLY A 39 -8.43 -18.70 4.83
N GLN A 40 -8.71 -19.95 5.20
CA GLN A 40 -8.00 -21.11 4.68
C GLN A 40 -8.63 -21.58 3.36
N PRO A 41 -7.82 -22.05 2.38
CA PRO A 41 -6.34 -22.10 2.37
C PRO A 41 -5.68 -20.88 1.71
N HIS A 42 -6.46 -19.91 1.25
CA HIS A 42 -6.00 -18.88 0.31
C HIS A 42 -5.05 -17.85 0.94
N ALA A 43 -5.30 -17.46 2.19
CA ALA A 43 -4.48 -16.46 2.87
C ALA A 43 -2.99 -16.86 3.03
N ASP A 44 -2.72 -18.18 3.11
CA ASP A 44 -1.35 -18.71 3.24
C ASP A 44 -0.69 -19.04 1.91
N THR A 45 -1.45 -19.12 0.83
CA THR A 45 -0.96 -19.56 -0.49
C THR A 45 -1.05 -18.45 -1.53
N ASP A 46 -2.24 -18.23 -2.07
CA ASP A 46 -2.45 -17.30 -3.17
C ASP A 46 -2.22 -15.85 -2.75
N ALA A 47 -2.67 -15.48 -1.55
CA ALA A 47 -2.50 -14.14 -1.01
C ALA A 47 -1.02 -13.76 -0.83
N SER A 48 -0.16 -14.71 -0.47
CA SER A 48 1.28 -14.44 -0.34
C SER A 48 1.90 -14.01 -1.66
N THR A 49 1.51 -14.67 -2.77
CA THR A 49 1.94 -14.28 -4.11
C THR A 49 1.34 -12.94 -4.53
N ASN A 50 0.05 -12.71 -4.22
CA ASN A 50 -0.63 -11.48 -4.56
C ASN A 50 -0.05 -10.27 -3.81
N ARG A 51 0.38 -10.44 -2.55
CA ARG A 51 1.10 -9.41 -1.80
C ARG A 51 2.37 -8.96 -2.52
N ILE A 52 3.18 -9.90 -2.98
CA ILE A 52 4.43 -9.57 -3.71
C ILE A 52 4.14 -8.83 -5.02
N ILE A 53 3.07 -9.19 -5.72
CA ILE A 53 2.79 -8.66 -7.06
C ILE A 53 1.98 -7.37 -6.98
N PHE A 54 0.96 -7.29 -6.15
CA PHE A 54 -0.04 -6.24 -6.21
C PHE A 54 0.03 -5.22 -5.07
N ALA A 55 0.43 -5.62 -3.85
CA ALA A 55 0.48 -4.66 -2.76
C ALA A 55 1.39 -3.46 -3.06
N PRO A 56 2.58 -3.63 -3.67
CA PRO A 56 3.40 -2.48 -4.05
C PRO A 56 2.78 -1.55 -5.10
N LEU A 57 1.83 -2.04 -5.90
CA LEU A 57 1.08 -1.17 -6.80
C LEU A 57 0.05 -0.33 -6.06
N MET A 58 -0.53 -0.88 -4.98
CA MET A 58 -1.43 -0.10 -4.13
C MET A 58 -0.68 1.06 -3.47
N ASP A 59 0.52 0.79 -2.98
CA ASP A 59 1.41 1.80 -2.39
C ASP A 59 1.86 2.84 -3.44
N GLU A 60 2.31 2.40 -4.62
CA GLU A 60 2.77 3.27 -5.71
C GLU A 60 1.71 4.27 -6.19
N PHE A 61 0.45 3.83 -6.24
CA PHE A 61 -0.67 4.67 -6.71
C PHE A 61 -1.50 5.26 -5.57
N ASP A 62 -1.03 5.11 -4.33
CA ASP A 62 -1.68 5.65 -3.15
C ASP A 62 -3.16 5.25 -3.10
N ILE A 63 -3.42 3.94 -3.12
CA ILE A 63 -4.77 3.38 -3.09
C ILE A 63 -5.29 3.38 -1.66
N ASP A 64 -6.44 4.01 -1.44
CA ASP A 64 -7.05 4.10 -0.11
C ASP A 64 -7.60 2.74 0.36
N VAL A 65 -8.32 2.06 -0.54
CA VAL A 65 -9.02 0.82 -0.19
C VAL A 65 -8.91 -0.20 -1.32
N CYS A 66 -8.61 -1.45 -0.97
CA CYS A 66 -8.66 -2.58 -1.87
C CYS A 66 -9.76 -3.56 -1.41
N LEU A 67 -10.82 -3.67 -2.20
CA LEU A 67 -11.93 -4.60 -1.96
C LEU A 67 -11.65 -5.92 -2.65
N THR A 68 -11.66 -7.01 -1.89
CA THR A 68 -11.36 -8.35 -2.38
C THR A 68 -12.47 -9.34 -2.03
N GLY A 69 -12.41 -10.52 -2.60
CA GLY A 69 -13.26 -11.65 -2.34
C GLY A 69 -12.45 -12.94 -2.25
N HIS A 70 -12.92 -14.02 -2.88
CA HIS A 70 -12.26 -15.32 -2.99
C HIS A 70 -12.16 -16.10 -1.69
N ASP A 71 -11.81 -15.46 -0.61
CA ASP A 71 -11.47 -16.08 0.66
C ASP A 71 -12.71 -16.55 1.47
N HIS A 72 -13.90 -16.18 1.09
CA HIS A 72 -15.19 -16.57 1.71
C HIS A 72 -15.25 -16.41 3.23
N THR A 73 -14.43 -15.53 3.78
CA THR A 73 -14.44 -15.02 5.15
C THR A 73 -14.49 -13.49 5.10
N TYR A 74 -15.00 -12.87 6.15
CA TYR A 74 -14.83 -11.43 6.29
C TYR A 74 -13.50 -11.14 6.97
N SER A 75 -12.75 -10.21 6.42
CA SER A 75 -11.58 -9.63 7.09
C SER A 75 -11.33 -8.21 6.63
N ARG A 76 -10.89 -7.37 7.55
CA ARG A 76 -10.40 -6.02 7.32
C ARG A 76 -9.00 -5.89 7.91
N SER A 77 -8.08 -5.39 7.10
CA SER A 77 -6.73 -5.10 7.58
C SER A 77 -6.67 -3.79 8.37
N TYR A 78 -5.61 -3.58 9.12
CA TYR A 78 -5.11 -2.24 9.42
C TYR A 78 -4.72 -1.55 8.12
N GLN A 79 -4.32 -0.28 8.18
CA GLN A 79 -3.64 0.37 7.08
C GLN A 79 -2.28 -0.31 6.85
N VAL A 80 -1.96 -0.65 5.61
CA VAL A 80 -0.72 -1.35 5.27
C VAL A 80 0.05 -0.53 4.24
N LEU A 81 1.29 -0.24 4.53
CA LEU A 81 2.24 0.46 3.66
C LEU A 81 3.56 -0.31 3.65
N ASP A 82 4.12 -0.57 2.47
CA ASP A 82 5.36 -1.35 2.30
C ASP A 82 5.33 -2.71 3.04
N GLY A 83 4.14 -3.34 3.08
CA GLY A 83 3.94 -4.61 3.77
C GLY A 83 3.90 -4.53 5.30
N ASN A 84 3.99 -3.35 5.87
CA ASN A 84 3.93 -3.11 7.31
C ASN A 84 2.61 -2.48 7.70
N VAL A 85 2.15 -2.78 8.92
CA VAL A 85 1.01 -2.08 9.51
C VAL A 85 1.44 -0.68 9.92
N VAL A 86 0.66 0.33 9.49
CA VAL A 86 0.79 1.68 10.01
C VAL A 86 -0.04 1.79 11.27
N ASP A 87 0.57 2.23 12.35
CA ASP A 87 -0.03 2.24 13.69
C ASP A 87 -0.93 3.47 13.87
N TYR A 88 -2.24 3.26 13.68
CA TYR A 88 -3.28 4.26 13.98
C TYR A 88 -4.18 3.76 15.11
N ASP A 89 -4.65 4.67 15.95
CA ASP A 89 -5.73 4.36 16.89
C ASP A 89 -7.06 4.22 16.12
N ILE A 90 -7.49 2.98 15.96
CA ILE A 90 -8.75 2.63 15.30
C ILE A 90 -9.88 2.26 16.27
N SER A 91 -9.69 2.48 17.57
CA SER A 91 -10.65 2.09 18.62
C SER A 91 -12.01 2.77 18.48
N SER A 92 -12.05 3.94 17.83
CA SER A 92 -13.29 4.66 17.53
C SER A 92 -14.05 4.13 16.31
N GLY A 93 -13.48 3.18 15.57
CA GLY A 93 -14.00 2.75 14.26
C GLY A 93 -13.74 3.77 13.14
N THR A 94 -12.87 4.76 13.38
CA THR A 94 -12.55 5.82 12.42
C THR A 94 -11.04 6.09 12.41
N VAL A 95 -10.50 6.36 11.23
CA VAL A 95 -9.13 6.83 11.04
C VAL A 95 -9.14 8.05 10.11
N ALA A 96 -8.34 9.06 10.42
CA ALA A 96 -8.26 10.29 9.64
C ALA A 96 -6.92 10.34 8.87
N ASP A 97 -7.00 10.70 7.57
CA ASP A 97 -5.85 10.87 6.67
C ASP A 97 -4.80 9.76 6.78
N PRO A 98 -5.20 8.47 6.74
CA PRO A 98 -4.23 7.41 6.92
C PRO A 98 -3.35 7.23 5.69
N GLU A 99 -2.08 6.98 5.92
CA GLU A 99 -1.18 6.44 4.90
C GLU A 99 -1.44 4.95 4.68
N GLY A 100 -1.14 4.47 3.48
CA GLY A 100 -1.26 3.07 3.12
C GLY A 100 -2.68 2.65 2.74
N THR A 101 -2.82 1.40 2.39
CA THR A 101 -4.06 0.81 1.86
C THR A 101 -4.76 -0.03 2.91
N MET A 102 -6.08 0.12 3.04
CA MET A 102 -6.93 -0.80 3.78
C MET A 102 -7.45 -1.91 2.85
N TYR A 103 -7.21 -3.16 3.21
CA TYR A 103 -7.67 -4.33 2.46
C TYR A 103 -8.86 -4.96 3.13
N ILE A 104 -9.92 -5.19 2.36
CA ILE A 104 -11.17 -5.77 2.86
C ILE A 104 -11.57 -6.96 2.00
N THR A 105 -11.79 -8.10 2.64
CA THR A 105 -12.41 -9.28 2.05
C THR A 105 -13.82 -9.40 2.59
N THR A 106 -14.82 -9.35 1.71
CA THR A 106 -16.21 -9.09 2.10
C THR A 106 -17.05 -10.35 2.39
N GLY A 107 -16.42 -11.52 2.46
CA GLY A 107 -17.13 -12.77 2.78
C GLY A 107 -17.83 -13.42 1.59
N SER A 108 -18.88 -14.19 1.87
CA SER A 108 -19.64 -14.94 0.86
C SER A 108 -21.05 -14.38 0.70
N GLY A 109 -21.31 -13.66 -0.39
CA GLY A 109 -22.65 -13.08 -0.66
C GLY A 109 -23.72 -14.11 -0.97
N SER A 110 -23.37 -15.24 -1.61
CA SER A 110 -24.34 -16.31 -1.92
C SER A 110 -24.52 -17.33 -0.81
N GLY A 111 -23.59 -17.40 0.13
CA GLY A 111 -23.57 -18.46 1.15
C GLY A 111 -23.28 -19.86 0.59
N SER A 112 -22.85 -19.97 -0.66
CA SER A 112 -22.62 -21.27 -1.31
C SER A 112 -21.40 -22.00 -0.74
N LYS A 113 -20.48 -21.28 -0.12
CA LYS A 113 -19.24 -21.82 0.42
C LYS A 113 -18.68 -20.90 1.51
N TYR A 114 -18.08 -21.51 2.52
CA TYR A 114 -17.39 -20.82 3.60
C TYR A 114 -16.04 -21.48 3.86
N TYR A 115 -15.07 -20.69 4.27
CA TYR A 115 -13.75 -21.18 4.65
C TYR A 115 -13.51 -20.96 6.15
N ASN A 116 -12.71 -21.83 6.74
CA ASN A 116 -12.28 -21.61 8.10
C ASN A 116 -11.29 -20.42 8.16
N LEU A 117 -11.35 -19.67 9.23
CA LEU A 117 -10.31 -18.71 9.52
C LEU A 117 -8.98 -19.43 9.79
N LEU A 118 -7.87 -18.77 9.49
CA LEU A 118 -6.55 -19.22 9.94
C LEU A 118 -6.57 -19.43 11.46
N ASN A 119 -5.85 -20.42 11.93
CA ASN A 119 -5.77 -20.76 13.37
C ASN A 119 -4.96 -19.75 14.20
N TYR A 120 -4.42 -18.73 13.56
CA TYR A 120 -3.78 -17.56 14.16
C TYR A 120 -4.35 -16.29 13.51
N THR A 121 -4.22 -15.15 14.17
CA THR A 121 -4.57 -13.87 13.58
C THR A 121 -3.32 -13.29 12.91
N PRO A 122 -3.32 -13.13 11.57
CA PRO A 122 -2.22 -12.45 10.88
C PRO A 122 -2.01 -11.04 11.43
N TYR A 123 -0.77 -10.58 11.48
CA TYR A 123 -0.39 -9.28 12.07
C TYR A 123 -1.09 -8.08 11.43
N TYR A 124 -1.47 -8.20 10.18
CA TYR A 124 -2.12 -7.15 9.41
C TYR A 124 -3.64 -7.11 9.60
N ILE A 125 -4.26 -8.07 10.26
CA ILE A 125 -5.71 -8.14 10.41
C ILE A 125 -6.17 -7.34 11.64
N ALA A 126 -7.00 -6.32 11.38
CA ALA A 126 -7.67 -5.54 12.42
C ALA A 126 -8.97 -6.21 12.88
N GLU A 127 -9.71 -6.80 11.95
CA GLU A 127 -10.98 -7.47 12.22
C GLU A 127 -11.18 -8.65 11.29
N ARG A 128 -11.78 -9.72 11.80
CA ARG A 128 -12.15 -10.89 11.00
C ARG A 128 -13.29 -11.67 11.63
N THR A 129 -14.15 -12.21 10.80
CA THR A 129 -15.21 -13.11 11.24
C THR A 129 -15.60 -14.11 10.16
N ASN A 130 -16.15 -15.25 10.57
CA ASN A 130 -16.82 -16.18 9.70
C ASN A 130 -17.93 -16.92 10.48
N GLU A 131 -19.12 -16.37 10.46
CA GLU A 131 -20.31 -16.97 11.07
C GLU A 131 -21.03 -17.95 10.14
N CYS A 132 -20.44 -18.23 8.97
CA CYS A 132 -21.04 -19.10 7.94
C CYS A 132 -22.45 -18.64 7.53
N LEU A 133 -22.64 -17.33 7.42
CA LEU A 133 -23.86 -16.69 6.93
C LEU A 133 -23.55 -15.90 5.65
N PRO A 134 -24.51 -15.85 4.69
CA PRO A 134 -24.39 -14.92 3.57
C PRO A 134 -24.29 -13.49 4.09
N SER A 135 -23.32 -12.74 3.56
CA SER A 135 -23.07 -11.37 3.98
C SER A 135 -22.91 -10.43 2.80
N PHE A 136 -23.20 -9.18 3.02
CA PHE A 136 -22.99 -8.10 2.06
C PHE A 136 -22.53 -6.83 2.78
N SER A 137 -21.84 -5.98 2.06
CA SER A 137 -21.38 -4.69 2.59
C SER A 137 -22.01 -3.55 1.81
N THR A 138 -22.35 -2.48 2.52
CA THR A 138 -22.64 -1.18 1.93
C THR A 138 -21.43 -0.25 2.11
N ILE A 139 -21.22 0.59 1.13
CA ILE A 139 -20.16 1.60 1.17
C ILE A 139 -20.80 2.94 0.90
N ASP A 140 -20.62 3.85 1.84
CA ASP A 140 -21.05 5.23 1.73
C ASP A 140 -19.82 6.10 1.46
N PHE A 141 -19.83 6.82 0.33
CA PHE A 141 -18.81 7.81 -0.02
C PHE A 141 -19.37 9.21 0.12
N THR A 142 -18.57 10.08 0.73
CA THR A 142 -18.69 11.53 0.60
C THR A 142 -17.39 12.10 0.04
N ASP A 143 -17.29 13.41 -0.12
CA ASP A 143 -16.03 14.02 -0.55
C ASP A 143 -14.89 13.79 0.45
N ASP A 144 -15.22 13.66 1.72
CA ASP A 144 -14.29 13.58 2.84
C ASP A 144 -14.40 12.29 3.68
N SER A 145 -15.22 11.33 3.28
CA SER A 145 -15.35 10.07 4.02
C SER A 145 -15.67 8.86 3.14
N PHE A 146 -15.11 7.73 3.53
CA PHE A 146 -15.46 6.38 3.10
C PHE A 146 -15.92 5.61 4.32
N THR A 147 -17.15 5.09 4.32
CA THR A 147 -17.64 4.25 5.41
C THR A 147 -18.12 2.91 4.87
N ILE A 148 -17.60 1.81 5.44
CA ILE A 148 -18.07 0.46 5.15
C ILE A 148 -18.89 -0.10 6.31
N LYS A 149 -20.00 -0.77 5.96
CA LYS A 149 -20.90 -1.45 6.90
C LYS A 149 -21.24 -2.82 6.35
N THR A 150 -21.03 -3.85 7.13
CA THR A 150 -21.24 -5.24 6.70
C THR A 150 -22.36 -5.89 7.48
N TYR A 151 -23.24 -6.57 6.77
CA TYR A 151 -24.46 -7.18 7.30
C TYR A 151 -24.55 -8.63 6.89
N ASP A 152 -25.24 -9.44 7.71
CA ASP A 152 -25.73 -10.74 7.29
C ASP A 152 -26.99 -10.59 6.39
N TYR A 153 -27.45 -11.69 5.82
CA TYR A 153 -28.64 -11.70 4.97
C TYR A 153 -29.94 -11.33 5.70
N ASN A 154 -29.97 -11.32 7.04
CA ASN A 154 -31.10 -10.89 7.84
C ASN A 154 -31.04 -9.38 8.16
N GLY A 155 -29.97 -8.71 7.79
CA GLY A 155 -29.73 -7.30 8.08
C GLY A 155 -29.10 -7.02 9.45
N ASN A 156 -28.62 -8.05 10.16
CA ASN A 156 -27.86 -7.84 11.38
C ASN A 156 -26.42 -7.45 11.05
N ARG A 157 -25.77 -6.74 11.96
CA ARG A 157 -24.33 -6.44 11.82
C ARG A 157 -23.52 -7.73 11.80
N TYR A 158 -22.70 -7.86 10.77
CA TYR A 158 -21.79 -9.00 10.57
C TYR A 158 -20.35 -8.66 10.98
N ALA A 159 -20.00 -7.40 10.87
CA ALA A 159 -18.71 -6.83 11.28
C ALA A 159 -18.91 -5.39 11.74
N ASP A 160 -17.91 -4.82 12.41
CA ASP A 160 -17.95 -3.44 12.88
C ASP A 160 -17.91 -2.45 11.71
N ASP A 161 -18.59 -1.32 11.88
CA ASP A 161 -18.51 -0.22 10.94
C ASP A 161 -17.11 0.38 10.98
N PHE A 162 -16.60 0.77 9.82
CA PHE A 162 -15.32 1.43 9.75
C PHE A 162 -15.34 2.62 8.80
N THR A 163 -14.75 3.72 9.22
CA THR A 163 -14.71 4.97 8.46
C THR A 163 -13.28 5.43 8.27
N ILE A 164 -12.93 5.78 7.03
CA ILE A 164 -11.76 6.58 6.72
C ILE A 164 -12.25 8.00 6.44
N THR A 165 -11.63 9.00 7.04
CA THR A 165 -11.89 10.40 6.70
C THR A 165 -10.67 11.02 6.04
N LYS A 166 -10.92 11.93 5.09
CA LYS A 166 -9.90 12.80 4.51
C LYS A 166 -10.24 14.24 4.89
N THR A 167 -9.31 14.91 5.52
CA THR A 167 -9.43 16.34 5.70
C THR A 167 -9.21 17.04 4.37
N GLU A 168 -9.83 18.19 4.15
CA GLU A 168 -9.63 18.94 2.91
C GLU A 168 -8.14 19.22 2.73
N ASP A 169 -7.62 18.74 1.60
CA ASP A 169 -6.27 18.98 1.09
C ASP A 169 -5.13 18.75 2.12
N ALA A 170 -4.69 17.51 2.24
CA ALA A 170 -3.30 17.28 2.60
C ALA A 170 -2.45 17.93 1.51
N GLN A 171 -2.05 19.18 1.72
CA GLN A 171 -1.18 19.90 0.81
C GLN A 171 0.08 19.06 0.61
N SER A 172 0.49 18.87 -0.63
CA SER A 172 1.78 18.24 -0.89
C SER A 172 2.89 18.96 -0.12
N SER A 173 3.97 18.26 0.22
CA SER A 173 5.09 18.91 0.93
C SER A 173 5.60 20.15 0.19
N ASP A 174 5.47 20.19 -1.15
CA ASP A 174 5.83 21.35 -1.97
C ASP A 174 4.86 22.52 -1.78
N GLU A 175 3.57 22.25 -1.70
CA GLU A 175 2.54 23.26 -1.44
C GLU A 175 2.62 23.81 -0.03
N VAL A 176 2.88 22.94 0.96
CA VAL A 176 3.12 23.37 2.37
C VAL A 176 4.37 24.25 2.45
N ILE A 177 5.47 23.85 1.79
CA ILE A 177 6.71 24.65 1.74
C ILE A 177 6.41 26.00 1.08
N ALA A 178 5.75 26.03 -0.07
CA ALA A 178 5.43 27.26 -0.78
C ALA A 178 4.53 28.19 0.05
N SER A 179 3.49 27.66 0.68
CA SER A 179 2.59 28.41 1.56
C SER A 179 3.31 28.97 2.81
N ALA A 180 4.20 28.18 3.41
CA ALA A 180 5.00 28.63 4.55
C ALA A 180 5.96 29.74 4.16
N GLU A 181 6.61 29.64 3.00
CA GLU A 181 7.49 30.69 2.46
C GLU A 181 6.71 31.98 2.12
N GLU A 182 5.53 31.86 1.56
CA GLU A 182 4.63 32.98 1.30
C GLU A 182 4.23 33.70 2.60
N LEU A 183 3.84 32.96 3.63
CA LEU A 183 3.53 33.51 4.95
C LEU A 183 4.71 34.24 5.59
N LEU A 184 5.91 33.68 5.48
CA LEU A 184 7.15 34.30 6.01
C LEU A 184 7.53 35.58 5.28
N ASN A 185 7.14 35.72 4.02
CA ASN A 185 7.41 36.90 3.17
C ASN A 185 6.25 37.90 3.16
N SER A 186 5.08 37.56 3.75
CA SER A 186 3.92 38.41 3.79
C SER A 186 4.17 39.63 4.69
N THR A 187 3.74 40.80 4.22
CA THR A 187 3.76 42.05 4.97
C THR A 187 2.40 42.47 5.50
N ASP A 188 1.37 41.71 5.17
CA ASP A 188 -0.03 42.08 5.45
C ASP A 188 -0.46 41.73 6.88
N VAL A 189 0.25 40.81 7.53
CA VAL A 189 0.00 40.36 8.91
C VAL A 189 1.30 40.43 9.71
N THR A 190 1.24 40.97 10.92
CA THR A 190 2.37 40.99 11.85
C THR A 190 2.28 39.79 12.78
N TYR A 191 3.18 38.84 12.62
CA TYR A 191 3.33 37.69 13.50
C TYR A 191 4.30 37.97 14.63
N THR A 192 4.20 37.25 15.74
CA THR A 192 5.19 37.35 16.82
C THR A 192 6.53 36.75 16.37
N GLU A 193 7.63 37.28 16.92
CA GLU A 193 8.97 36.73 16.63
C GLU A 193 9.07 35.24 16.94
N GLU A 194 8.38 34.78 17.99
CA GLU A 194 8.34 33.39 18.40
C GLU A 194 7.61 32.51 17.34
N SER A 195 6.47 32.96 16.82
CA SER A 195 5.73 32.24 15.77
C SER A 195 6.53 32.17 14.47
N VAL A 196 7.21 33.25 14.10
CA VAL A 196 8.06 33.26 12.90
C VAL A 196 9.27 32.31 13.06
N ALA A 197 9.87 32.27 14.24
CA ALA A 197 11.00 31.38 14.52
C ALA A 197 10.56 29.90 14.49
N ALA A 198 9.40 29.60 15.07
CA ALA A 198 8.82 28.24 15.05
C ALA A 198 8.52 27.77 13.61
N LEU A 199 7.90 28.62 12.80
CA LEU A 199 7.59 28.29 11.40
C LEU A 199 8.87 28.08 10.56
N LYS A 200 9.87 28.92 10.74
CA LYS A 200 11.18 28.75 10.08
C LYS A 200 11.85 27.42 10.45
N SER A 201 11.83 27.05 11.72
CA SER A 201 12.41 25.80 12.19
C SER A 201 11.72 24.59 11.59
N ALA A 202 10.39 24.57 11.59
CA ALA A 202 9.58 23.49 11.00
C ALA A 202 9.79 23.39 9.48
N LEU A 203 9.88 24.53 8.79
CA LEU A 203 10.11 24.57 7.36
C LEU A 203 11.49 24.00 6.98
N GLU A 204 12.55 24.32 7.73
CA GLU A 204 13.90 23.76 7.50
C GLU A 204 13.93 22.26 7.80
N GLU A 205 13.21 21.79 8.82
CA GLU A 205 13.09 20.38 9.13
C GLU A 205 12.38 19.62 7.98
N LEU A 206 11.24 20.13 7.48
CA LEU A 206 10.51 19.54 6.34
C LEU A 206 11.39 19.49 5.07
N LYS A 207 12.10 20.56 4.75
CA LYS A 207 13.03 20.57 3.60
C LYS A 207 14.16 19.56 3.77
N THR A 208 14.66 19.39 4.98
CA THR A 208 15.74 18.43 5.30
C THR A 208 15.24 17.00 5.12
N VAL A 209 14.06 16.67 5.62
CA VAL A 209 13.43 15.35 5.43
C VAL A 209 13.21 15.07 3.95
N LYS A 210 12.68 16.04 3.19
CA LYS A 210 12.45 15.90 1.76
C LYS A 210 13.76 15.67 0.96
N THR A 211 14.85 16.34 1.32
CA THR A 211 16.15 16.15 0.66
C THR A 211 16.87 14.89 1.10
N SER A 212 16.48 14.28 2.22
CA SER A 212 17.05 13.02 2.70
C SER A 212 16.46 11.78 2.02
N LEU A 213 15.44 11.93 1.19
CA LEU A 213 14.94 10.83 0.36
C LEU A 213 16.03 10.39 -0.62
N VAL A 214 16.35 9.11 -0.59
CA VAL A 214 17.40 8.47 -1.39
C VAL A 214 17.21 8.82 -2.87
N THR A 215 18.14 9.59 -3.43
CA THR A 215 18.19 9.90 -4.86
C THR A 215 19.16 8.94 -5.56
N GLU A 216 19.13 8.86 -6.89
CA GLU A 216 20.07 8.06 -7.68
C GLU A 216 21.55 8.48 -7.44
N GLU A 217 21.77 9.64 -6.83
CA GLU A 217 23.10 10.17 -6.45
C GLU A 217 23.52 9.77 -5.03
N ASP A 218 22.74 8.94 -4.33
CA ASP A 218 23.06 8.50 -2.97
C ASP A 218 24.40 7.75 -2.96
N PRO A 219 25.34 8.10 -2.04
CA PRO A 219 26.60 7.38 -1.89
C PRO A 219 26.42 5.88 -1.69
N LEU A 220 25.33 5.45 -1.04
CA LEU A 220 25.00 4.04 -0.85
C LEU A 220 24.72 3.35 -2.19
N ALA A 221 24.05 4.02 -3.13
CA ALA A 221 23.83 3.48 -4.47
C ALA A 221 25.14 3.31 -5.24
N ALA A 222 26.05 4.29 -5.13
CA ALA A 222 27.38 4.22 -5.73
C ALA A 222 28.22 3.06 -5.14
N ASP A 223 28.20 2.87 -3.84
CA ASP A 223 28.89 1.77 -3.16
C ASP A 223 28.32 0.40 -3.55
N VAL A 224 26.99 0.30 -3.69
CA VAL A 224 26.32 -0.92 -4.16
C VAL A 224 26.72 -1.24 -5.59
N ILE A 225 26.70 -0.24 -6.48
CA ILE A 225 27.12 -0.41 -7.89
C ILE A 225 28.60 -0.79 -7.95
N ALA A 226 29.47 -0.13 -7.17
CA ALA A 226 30.90 -0.46 -7.14
C ALA A 226 31.16 -1.90 -6.66
N LYS A 227 30.35 -2.38 -5.70
CA LYS A 227 30.50 -3.71 -5.11
C LYS A 227 29.91 -4.82 -5.99
N TYR A 228 28.74 -4.58 -6.58
CA TYR A 228 27.94 -5.64 -7.25
C TYR A 228 27.84 -5.44 -8.76
N GLY A 229 28.23 -4.30 -9.30
CA GLY A 229 28.07 -3.96 -10.71
C GLY A 229 26.65 -3.59 -11.08
N THR A 230 26.40 -3.50 -12.38
CA THR A 230 25.07 -3.24 -12.95
C THR A 230 24.53 -4.50 -13.65
N ASP A 231 23.26 -4.50 -14.03
CA ASP A 231 22.69 -5.60 -14.82
C ASP A 231 23.35 -5.73 -16.21
N ALA A 232 23.88 -4.64 -16.75
CA ALA A 232 24.60 -4.62 -18.02
C ALA A 232 26.06 -5.09 -17.86
N ASP A 233 26.68 -4.73 -16.72
CA ASP A 233 28.08 -5.04 -16.39
C ASP A 233 28.20 -5.47 -14.91
N PRO A 234 27.75 -6.67 -14.56
CA PRO A 234 27.79 -7.17 -13.19
C PRO A 234 29.21 -7.52 -12.77
N VAL A 235 29.57 -7.21 -11.53
CA VAL A 235 30.77 -7.73 -10.90
C VAL A 235 30.67 -9.25 -10.85
N ARG A 236 31.74 -9.94 -11.21
CA ARG A 236 31.76 -11.41 -11.30
C ARG A 236 31.31 -12.04 -9.98
N GLY A 237 30.31 -12.89 -10.02
CA GLY A 237 29.69 -13.53 -8.87
C GLY A 237 28.54 -12.75 -8.23
N TYR A 238 28.24 -11.56 -8.74
CA TYR A 238 27.12 -10.73 -8.28
C TYR A 238 26.27 -10.25 -9.45
N GLY A 239 25.04 -9.96 -9.19
CA GLY A 239 24.14 -9.28 -10.11
C GLY A 239 23.55 -10.13 -11.22
N SER A 240 24.30 -10.85 -11.97
CA SER A 240 23.76 -11.70 -13.02
C SER A 240 23.71 -13.16 -12.58
N VAL A 241 22.53 -13.62 -12.30
CA VAL A 241 22.27 -15.05 -12.06
C VAL A 241 22.01 -15.80 -13.36
N LYS A 242 22.23 -15.17 -14.52
CA LYS A 242 22.08 -15.84 -15.81
C LYS A 242 22.88 -17.13 -15.94
N ASN A 243 23.98 -17.17 -15.25
CA ASN A 243 24.87 -18.30 -15.24
C ASN A 243 24.82 -19.05 -13.92
N ALA A 244 24.10 -18.55 -12.96
CA ALA A 244 23.77 -19.41 -11.86
C ALA A 244 23.08 -20.58 -12.50
N GLU A 245 23.45 -21.71 -12.11
CA GLU A 245 22.83 -22.95 -12.45
C GLU A 245 21.40 -23.01 -11.88
N ASP A 246 20.74 -21.86 -11.92
CA ASP A 246 19.33 -21.68 -11.70
C ASP A 246 18.59 -22.36 -12.85
N LYS A 247 18.63 -23.68 -12.81
CA LYS A 247 18.06 -24.55 -13.84
C LYS A 247 16.58 -24.32 -14.05
N ASP A 248 15.91 -23.77 -13.07
CA ASP A 248 14.49 -23.43 -13.14
C ASP A 248 14.22 -21.92 -13.38
N GLY A 249 15.26 -21.08 -13.32
CA GLY A 249 15.17 -19.65 -13.52
C GLY A 249 14.45 -18.89 -12.40
N SER A 250 14.30 -19.47 -11.21
CA SER A 250 13.51 -18.90 -10.11
C SER A 250 14.13 -17.62 -9.57
N VAL A 251 15.44 -17.60 -9.38
CA VAL A 251 16.16 -16.41 -8.87
C VAL A 251 16.13 -15.28 -9.89
N ASN A 252 16.31 -15.57 -11.17
CA ASN A 252 16.22 -14.57 -12.22
C ASN A 252 14.80 -14.00 -12.35
N ARG A 253 13.78 -14.86 -12.22
CA ARG A 253 12.38 -14.41 -12.21
C ARG A 253 12.10 -13.53 -11.01
N PHE A 254 12.58 -13.90 -9.84
CA PHE A 254 12.41 -13.11 -8.63
C PHE A 254 13.09 -11.74 -8.76
N LYS A 255 14.37 -11.70 -9.17
CA LYS A 255 15.11 -10.46 -9.41
C LYS A 255 14.40 -9.56 -10.42
N LYS A 256 13.98 -10.13 -11.55
CA LYS A 256 13.26 -9.39 -12.59
C LYS A 256 11.91 -8.87 -12.08
N GLY A 257 11.18 -9.68 -11.31
CA GLY A 257 9.93 -9.28 -10.71
C GLY A 257 10.12 -8.09 -9.78
N LEU A 258 11.08 -8.19 -8.88
CA LEU A 258 11.39 -7.13 -7.92
C LEU A 258 11.88 -5.84 -8.59
N SER A 259 12.74 -5.97 -9.60
CA SER A 259 13.25 -4.85 -10.41
C SER A 259 12.12 -4.12 -11.14
N THR A 260 11.20 -4.87 -11.72
CA THR A 260 10.02 -4.32 -12.40
C THR A 260 9.09 -3.62 -11.42
N LEU A 261 8.91 -4.20 -10.24
CA LEU A 261 8.08 -3.67 -9.18
C LEU A 261 8.53 -2.30 -8.71
N LEU A 262 9.82 -2.16 -8.43
CA LEU A 262 10.38 -0.93 -7.88
C LEU A 262 10.81 0.07 -8.96
N ASP A 263 10.64 -0.29 -10.25
CA ASP A 263 11.20 0.46 -11.38
C ASP A 263 12.67 0.86 -11.19
N LYS A 264 13.40 -0.01 -10.53
CA LYS A 264 14.83 0.17 -10.18
C LYS A 264 15.60 -1.09 -10.48
N THR A 265 16.88 -0.92 -10.77
CA THR A 265 17.81 -2.04 -10.82
C THR A 265 18.06 -2.56 -9.41
N ILE A 266 17.86 -3.86 -9.21
CA ILE A 266 18.07 -4.52 -7.92
C ILE A 266 19.29 -5.41 -8.00
N TYR A 267 20.13 -5.28 -7.00
CA TYR A 267 21.32 -6.11 -6.83
C TYR A 267 21.08 -7.13 -5.74
N LEU A 268 21.12 -8.41 -6.12
CA LEU A 268 20.97 -9.51 -5.18
C LEU A 268 22.35 -10.13 -4.92
N GLN A 269 22.74 -10.15 -3.68
CA GLN A 269 23.88 -10.97 -3.27
C GLN A 269 23.36 -12.38 -2.96
N VAL A 270 23.81 -13.35 -3.77
CA VAL A 270 23.60 -14.76 -3.47
C VAL A 270 24.77 -15.20 -2.59
N THR A 271 24.51 -15.46 -1.33
CA THR A 271 25.49 -16.13 -0.47
C THR A 271 25.32 -17.63 -0.64
N GLU A 272 26.40 -18.32 -0.97
CA GLU A 272 26.45 -19.77 -0.90
C GLU A 272 26.17 -20.15 0.56
N GLY A 273 25.05 -20.88 0.79
CA GLY A 273 24.67 -21.40 2.08
C GLY A 273 25.32 -22.77 2.34
#